data_6a862d42541e161ec551285de11c9afb
#
_entry.id   6a862d42541e161ec551285de11c9afb
#
_cell.length_a   1.000
_cell.length_b   1.000
_cell.length_c   1.000
_cell.angle_alpha   90.00
_cell.angle_beta   90.00
_cell.angle_gamma   90.00
#
_symmetry.space_group_name_H-M   'P 1'
#
loop_
_entity.id
_entity.type
_entity.pdbx_description
1 polymer ?
#
loop_
_entity_poly.entity_id
_entity_poly.type
_entity_poly.pdbx_seq_one_letter_code
_entity_poly.pdbx_strand_id
1 'polypeptide(L)'
;MSRYTVESATVETNDGVKLRTRLFKSRDDEVKDKLVIVLVHQYSILGGCQSLLKGIAIGLAEKGYRAVTFDMRGAGRSTGRPSLTGFSEIKDVVAVCKWVCENLSIDRILLVGSSAGAPIAGSAVDEINEVVGYVSLGYPFGIMASILFGRHHEAILKSPKPKLFVMGTQDGFTSVKQLQNKLRSAAGRIETHLIEGAGHFQMEAPDYDTQMVNLTLTFIASL
;
A
#
# COMPACT_ATOMS: atom_id res chain seq x y z
N MET A 1 0.98 4.44 28.24
CA MET A 1 0.60 3.15 27.59
C MET A 1 0.33 3.41 26.12
N SER A 2 0.75 2.52 25.20
CA SER A 2 0.44 2.66 23.77
C SER A 2 -1.08 2.58 23.55
N ARG A 3 -1.59 3.42 22.65
CA ARG A 3 -3.03 3.46 22.29
C ARG A 3 -3.44 2.39 21.29
N TYR A 4 -2.51 1.53 20.89
CA TYR A 4 -2.74 0.47 19.90
C TYR A 4 -2.23 -0.88 20.38
N THR A 5 -2.70 -1.95 19.75
CA THR A 5 -2.23 -3.33 19.91
C THR A 5 -1.75 -3.86 18.55
N VAL A 6 -0.88 -4.87 18.59
CA VAL A 6 -0.38 -5.55 17.39
C VAL A 6 -0.55 -7.03 17.53
N GLU A 7 -1.26 -7.64 16.60
CA GLU A 7 -1.42 -9.09 16.50
C GLU A 7 -0.59 -9.60 15.31
N SER A 8 0.04 -10.75 15.47
CA SER A 8 0.83 -11.38 14.41
C SER A 8 0.09 -12.58 13.86
N ALA A 9 0.08 -12.72 12.54
CA ALA A 9 -0.46 -13.87 11.82
C ALA A 9 0.54 -14.38 10.77
N THR A 10 0.29 -15.57 10.28
CA THR A 10 0.96 -16.12 9.10
C THR A 10 -0.12 -16.41 8.07
N VAL A 11 -0.04 -15.76 6.92
CA VAL A 11 -0.95 -15.95 5.80
C VAL A 11 -0.27 -16.81 4.76
N GLU A 12 -0.91 -17.89 4.33
CA GLU A 12 -0.38 -18.78 3.30
C GLU A 12 -1.01 -18.46 1.94
N THR A 13 -0.17 -18.30 0.93
CA THR A 13 -0.61 -18.08 -0.44
C THR A 13 -0.99 -19.40 -1.12
N ASN A 14 -1.73 -19.36 -2.22
CA ASN A 14 -2.11 -20.56 -2.98
C ASN A 14 -0.91 -21.36 -3.53
N ASP A 15 0.26 -20.73 -3.66
CA ASP A 15 1.51 -21.37 -4.07
C ASP A 15 2.44 -21.73 -2.89
N GLY A 16 1.89 -21.79 -1.67
CA GLY A 16 2.55 -22.30 -0.46
C GLY A 16 3.54 -21.35 0.20
N VAL A 17 3.54 -20.07 -0.18
CA VAL A 17 4.38 -19.06 0.47
C VAL A 17 3.72 -18.61 1.77
N LYS A 18 4.50 -18.58 2.85
CA LYS A 18 4.06 -18.15 4.18
C LYS A 18 4.48 -16.70 4.42
N LEU A 19 3.49 -15.82 4.50
CA LEU A 19 3.67 -14.38 4.66
C LEU A 19 3.53 -13.99 6.14
N ARG A 20 4.53 -13.31 6.66
CA ARG A 20 4.48 -12.77 8.02
C ARG A 20 3.66 -11.48 8.02
N THR A 21 2.53 -11.50 8.71
CA THR A 21 1.52 -10.44 8.71
C THR A 21 1.34 -9.88 10.11
N ARG A 22 1.05 -8.58 10.21
CA ARG A 22 0.74 -7.88 11.46
C ARG A 22 -0.54 -7.07 11.29
N LEU A 23 -1.44 -7.22 12.24
CA LEU A 23 -2.65 -6.41 12.39
C LEU A 23 -2.44 -5.39 13.50
N PHE A 24 -2.53 -4.12 13.16
CA PHE A 24 -2.53 -2.99 14.08
C PHE A 24 -3.97 -2.53 14.30
N LYS A 25 -4.39 -2.37 15.54
CA LYS A 25 -5.73 -1.91 15.91
C LYS A 25 -5.69 -1.03 17.16
N SER A 26 -6.71 -0.19 17.34
CA SER A 26 -6.87 0.58 18.59
C SER A 26 -7.00 -0.38 19.77
N ARG A 27 -6.49 0.04 20.92
CA ARG A 27 -6.61 -0.73 22.17
C ARG A 27 -8.05 -0.72 22.71
N ASP A 28 -8.77 0.37 22.47
CA ASP A 28 -10.11 0.58 23.05
C ASP A 28 -11.21 -0.17 22.28
N ASP A 29 -10.84 -1.06 21.35
CA ASP A 29 -11.72 -1.87 20.49
C ASP A 29 -12.83 -1.08 19.75
N GLU A 30 -12.81 0.25 19.83
CA GLU A 30 -13.68 1.11 19.04
C GLU A 30 -13.24 1.05 17.56
N VAL A 31 -13.77 0.07 16.86
CA VAL A 31 -13.62 0.00 15.40
C VAL A 31 -14.55 1.05 14.80
N LYS A 32 -14.00 2.19 14.41
CA LYS A 32 -14.76 3.29 13.80
C LYS A 32 -15.44 2.90 12.50
N ASP A 33 -14.85 1.95 11.77
CA ASP A 33 -15.29 1.58 10.45
C ASP A 33 -14.96 0.10 10.18
N LYS A 34 -15.79 -0.55 9.37
CA LYS A 34 -15.51 -1.90 8.86
C LYS A 34 -14.47 -1.92 7.74
N LEU A 35 -13.84 -0.78 7.46
CA LEU A 35 -12.73 -0.66 6.52
C LEU A 35 -11.42 -1.12 7.16
N VAL A 36 -10.64 -1.90 6.43
CA VAL A 36 -9.27 -2.28 6.78
C VAL A 36 -8.31 -1.71 5.75
N ILE A 37 -7.19 -1.17 6.21
CA ILE A 37 -6.15 -0.61 5.36
C ILE A 37 -5.02 -1.64 5.26
N VAL A 38 -4.76 -2.14 4.05
CA VAL A 38 -3.67 -3.09 3.77
C VAL A 38 -2.51 -2.32 3.14
N LEU A 39 -1.37 -2.36 3.83
CA LEU A 39 -0.15 -1.61 3.47
C LEU A 39 0.87 -2.54 2.82
N VAL A 40 1.27 -2.22 1.58
CA VAL A 40 2.22 -2.97 0.77
C VAL A 40 3.55 -2.21 0.72
N HIS A 41 4.59 -2.83 1.28
CA HIS A 41 5.89 -2.20 1.44
C HIS A 41 6.68 -2.11 0.14
N GLN A 42 7.77 -1.37 0.18
CA GLN A 42 8.73 -1.17 -0.90
C GLN A 42 9.35 -2.50 -1.36
N TYR A 43 10.03 -2.46 -2.49
CA TYR A 43 10.56 -3.65 -3.16
C TYR A 43 11.51 -4.48 -2.30
N SER A 44 11.19 -5.77 -2.14
CA SER A 44 11.93 -6.71 -1.27
C SER A 44 13.39 -6.88 -1.66
N ILE A 45 13.69 -6.89 -2.98
CA ILE A 45 15.06 -7.05 -3.50
C ILE A 45 15.99 -5.90 -3.05
N LEU A 46 15.43 -4.71 -2.82
CA LEU A 46 16.17 -3.55 -2.33
C LEU A 46 16.08 -3.37 -0.81
N GLY A 47 15.70 -4.43 -0.08
CA GLY A 47 15.61 -4.41 1.38
C GLY A 47 14.28 -3.93 1.94
N GLY A 48 13.25 -3.76 1.11
CA GLY A 48 11.91 -3.41 1.54
C GLY A 48 11.30 -4.48 2.44
N CYS A 49 10.64 -4.06 3.52
CA CYS A 49 9.93 -4.93 4.44
C CYS A 49 8.82 -4.16 5.18
N GLN A 50 7.91 -4.87 5.80
CA GLN A 50 6.76 -4.29 6.50
C GLN A 50 7.13 -3.29 7.62
N SER A 51 8.32 -3.37 8.18
CA SER A 51 8.76 -2.47 9.25
C SER A 51 8.87 -1.01 8.79
N LEU A 52 9.08 -0.76 7.51
CA LEU A 52 9.15 0.58 6.92
C LEU A 52 7.78 1.31 6.93
N LEU A 53 6.67 0.55 7.01
CA LEU A 53 5.32 1.09 7.07
C LEU A 53 4.72 1.06 8.49
N LYS A 54 5.53 0.68 9.49
CA LYS A 54 5.05 0.51 10.87
C LYS A 54 4.50 1.81 11.45
N GLY A 55 5.15 2.94 11.21
CA GLY A 55 4.71 4.24 11.75
C GLY A 55 3.36 4.66 11.18
N ILE A 56 3.16 4.48 9.86
CA ILE A 56 1.86 4.73 9.22
C ILE A 56 0.79 3.79 9.80
N ALA A 57 1.08 2.48 9.95
CA ALA A 57 0.13 1.52 10.51
C ALA A 57 -0.27 1.86 11.95
N ILE A 58 0.67 2.30 12.78
CA ILE A 58 0.42 2.77 14.15
C ILE A 58 -0.47 4.01 14.12
N GLY A 59 -0.12 5.01 13.32
CA GLY A 59 -0.89 6.25 13.22
C GLY A 59 -2.34 6.00 12.79
N LEU A 60 -2.58 5.09 11.85
CA LEU A 60 -3.93 4.68 11.44
C LEU A 60 -4.67 3.96 12.58
N ALA A 61 -4.00 3.06 13.30
CA ALA A 61 -4.57 2.34 14.44
C ALA A 61 -4.96 3.29 15.58
N GLU A 62 -4.13 4.28 15.89
CA GLU A 62 -4.42 5.31 16.90
C GLU A 62 -5.61 6.23 16.51
N LYS A 63 -5.95 6.28 15.23
CA LYS A 63 -7.13 6.97 14.71
C LYS A 63 -8.38 6.09 14.65
N GLY A 64 -8.29 4.83 15.13
CA GLY A 64 -9.42 3.91 15.24
C GLY A 64 -9.65 3.04 13.99
N TYR A 65 -8.70 3.00 13.05
CA TYR A 65 -8.73 2.11 11.89
C TYR A 65 -7.90 0.85 12.13
N ARG A 66 -8.27 -0.24 11.49
CA ARG A 66 -7.45 -1.45 11.44
C ARG A 66 -6.49 -1.34 10.26
N ALA A 67 -5.19 -1.51 10.51
CA ALA A 67 -4.15 -1.50 9.50
C ALA A 67 -3.40 -2.84 9.48
N VAL A 68 -3.19 -3.40 8.31
CA VAL A 68 -2.48 -4.66 8.11
C VAL A 68 -1.19 -4.38 7.33
N THR A 69 -0.06 -4.80 7.88
CA THR A 69 1.21 -4.85 7.17
C THR A 69 1.66 -6.30 7.02
N PHE A 70 2.43 -6.61 6.01
CA PHE A 70 3.00 -7.94 5.83
C PHE A 70 4.33 -7.86 5.08
N ASP A 71 5.21 -8.82 5.30
CA ASP A 71 6.38 -9.00 4.48
C ASP A 71 5.98 -9.77 3.21
N MET A 72 6.19 -9.21 2.02
CA MET A 72 6.02 -9.94 0.77
C MET A 72 7.00 -11.12 0.71
N ARG A 73 6.79 -12.04 -0.23
CA ARG A 73 7.67 -13.20 -0.43
C ARG A 73 9.14 -12.83 -0.47
N GLY A 74 9.96 -13.56 0.28
CA GLY A 74 11.41 -13.35 0.37
C GLY A 74 11.84 -12.13 1.18
N ALA A 75 10.91 -11.36 1.76
CA ALA A 75 11.21 -10.26 2.68
C ALA A 75 11.06 -10.68 4.14
N GLY A 76 11.85 -10.08 5.02
CA GLY A 76 11.74 -10.22 6.46
C GLY A 76 11.73 -11.67 6.93
N ARG A 77 10.58 -12.13 7.46
CA ARG A 77 10.37 -13.51 7.92
C ARG A 77 9.41 -14.31 7.03
N SER A 78 9.02 -13.77 5.89
CA SER A 78 8.22 -14.47 4.90
C SER A 78 9.07 -15.45 4.10
N THR A 79 8.48 -16.59 3.70
CA THR A 79 9.15 -17.58 2.87
C THR A 79 9.10 -17.19 1.39
N GLY A 80 9.57 -18.07 0.50
CA GLY A 80 9.59 -17.84 -0.93
C GLY A 80 10.76 -16.98 -1.39
N ARG A 81 10.69 -16.53 -2.63
CA ARG A 81 11.70 -15.67 -3.26
C ARG A 81 11.04 -14.50 -3.97
N PRO A 82 11.59 -13.29 -3.87
CA PRO A 82 11.06 -12.14 -4.57
C PRO A 82 11.23 -12.31 -6.09
N SER A 83 10.25 -11.81 -6.85
CA SER A 83 10.36 -11.74 -8.30
C SER A 83 10.94 -10.39 -8.75
N LEU A 84 11.65 -10.38 -9.88
CA LEU A 84 12.22 -9.14 -10.42
C LEU A 84 11.17 -8.13 -10.89
N THR A 85 10.00 -8.63 -11.27
CA THR A 85 8.94 -7.81 -11.87
C THR A 85 7.75 -7.55 -10.97
N GLY A 86 7.72 -8.10 -9.74
CA GLY A 86 6.62 -7.92 -8.79
C GLY A 86 5.35 -8.74 -9.09
N PHE A 87 5.31 -9.52 -10.18
CA PHE A 87 4.08 -10.28 -10.52
C PHE A 87 3.75 -11.41 -9.56
N SER A 88 4.77 -12.05 -8.99
CA SER A 88 4.54 -13.08 -7.97
C SER A 88 4.02 -12.48 -6.67
N GLU A 89 4.41 -11.26 -6.35
CA GLU A 89 4.03 -10.50 -5.17
C GLU A 89 2.56 -10.04 -5.21
N ILE A 90 1.94 -9.94 -6.39
CA ILE A 90 0.49 -9.71 -6.50
C ILE A 90 -0.28 -10.80 -5.76
N LYS A 91 0.16 -12.06 -5.86
CA LYS A 91 -0.45 -13.19 -5.14
C LYS A 91 -0.39 -13.00 -3.63
N ASP A 92 0.68 -12.37 -3.12
CA ASP A 92 0.85 -12.08 -1.70
C ASP A 92 -0.18 -11.06 -1.25
N VAL A 93 -0.34 -9.97 -2.01
CA VAL A 93 -1.36 -8.95 -1.73
C VAL A 93 -2.75 -9.56 -1.74
N VAL A 94 -3.08 -10.35 -2.76
CA VAL A 94 -4.39 -11.03 -2.89
C VAL A 94 -4.62 -11.98 -1.71
N ALA A 95 -3.63 -12.77 -1.31
CA ALA A 95 -3.75 -13.71 -0.20
C ALA A 95 -4.00 -12.98 1.13
N VAL A 96 -3.28 -11.88 1.38
CA VAL A 96 -3.48 -11.07 2.61
C VAL A 96 -4.86 -10.42 2.60
N CYS A 97 -5.33 -9.87 1.48
CA CYS A 97 -6.68 -9.29 1.40
C CYS A 97 -7.77 -10.34 1.63
N LYS A 98 -7.65 -11.54 1.06
CA LYS A 98 -8.57 -12.65 1.32
C LYS A 98 -8.57 -13.05 2.80
N TRP A 99 -7.39 -13.19 3.39
CA TRP A 99 -7.28 -13.46 4.82
C TRP A 99 -7.97 -12.38 5.67
N VAL A 100 -7.83 -11.11 5.29
CA VAL A 100 -8.52 -9.99 5.94
C VAL A 100 -10.04 -10.15 5.86
N CYS A 101 -10.58 -10.49 4.69
CA CYS A 101 -12.02 -10.73 4.49
C CYS A 101 -12.53 -11.92 5.32
N GLU A 102 -11.75 -12.98 5.42
CA GLU A 102 -12.14 -14.23 6.10
C GLU A 102 -12.04 -14.15 7.63
N ASN A 103 -11.08 -13.37 8.14
CA ASN A 103 -10.74 -13.37 9.57
C ASN A 103 -11.15 -12.10 10.33
N LEU A 104 -11.42 -11.02 9.61
CA LEU A 104 -11.81 -9.76 10.21
C LEU A 104 -13.20 -9.38 9.70
N SER A 105 -14.13 -9.09 10.60
CA SER A 105 -15.49 -8.62 10.21
C SER A 105 -15.38 -7.27 9.49
N ILE A 106 -15.23 -7.32 8.17
CA ILE A 106 -15.04 -6.15 7.30
C ILE A 106 -15.98 -6.19 6.11
N ASP A 107 -16.19 -5.05 5.48
CA ASP A 107 -16.90 -4.92 4.20
C ASP A 107 -16.07 -4.16 3.15
N ARG A 108 -15.00 -3.48 3.56
CA ARG A 108 -14.19 -2.65 2.68
C ARG A 108 -12.69 -2.79 2.99
N ILE A 109 -11.87 -2.74 1.94
CA ILE A 109 -10.40 -2.69 2.00
C ILE A 109 -9.91 -1.45 1.24
N LEU A 110 -8.99 -0.71 1.85
CA LEU A 110 -8.16 0.28 1.16
C LEU A 110 -6.77 -0.32 0.95
N LEU A 111 -6.31 -0.39 -0.29
CA LEU A 111 -4.92 -0.76 -0.58
C LEU A 111 -4.03 0.48 -0.59
N VAL A 112 -2.92 0.42 0.15
CA VAL A 112 -1.90 1.47 0.19
C VAL A 112 -0.57 0.85 -0.20
N GLY A 113 0.03 1.31 -1.28
CA GLY A 113 1.34 0.84 -1.74
C GLY A 113 2.41 1.92 -1.65
N SER A 114 3.59 1.59 -1.16
CA SER A 114 4.72 2.51 -1.07
C SER A 114 5.80 2.15 -2.08
N SER A 115 6.30 3.16 -2.82
CA SER A 115 7.38 3.03 -3.80
C SER A 115 7.11 1.88 -4.79
N ALA A 116 8.02 0.94 -4.96
CA ALA A 116 7.82 -0.22 -5.82
C ALA A 116 6.72 -1.20 -5.33
N GLY A 117 6.27 -1.10 -4.08
CA GLY A 117 5.05 -1.77 -3.60
C GLY A 117 3.77 -1.16 -4.17
N ALA A 118 3.81 0.09 -4.63
CA ALA A 118 2.65 0.75 -5.20
C ALA A 118 2.17 0.10 -6.53
N PRO A 119 3.02 -0.16 -7.54
CA PRO A 119 2.60 -0.91 -8.73
C PRO A 119 2.07 -2.32 -8.40
N ILE A 120 2.67 -3.02 -7.44
CA ILE A 120 2.24 -4.36 -7.02
C ILE A 120 0.83 -4.29 -6.41
N ALA A 121 0.62 -3.39 -5.44
CA ALA A 121 -0.69 -3.15 -4.84
C ALA A 121 -1.73 -2.71 -5.88
N GLY A 122 -1.34 -1.80 -6.78
CA GLY A 122 -2.17 -1.31 -7.86
C GLY A 122 -2.66 -2.40 -8.81
N SER A 123 -1.84 -3.44 -9.04
CA SER A 123 -2.23 -4.59 -9.86
C SER A 123 -3.23 -5.52 -9.17
N ALA A 124 -3.31 -5.50 -7.85
CA ALA A 124 -4.24 -6.31 -7.08
C ALA A 124 -5.61 -5.64 -6.86
N VAL A 125 -5.73 -4.34 -7.17
CA VAL A 125 -6.92 -3.54 -6.83
C VAL A 125 -8.22 -4.13 -7.35
N ASP A 126 -8.23 -4.63 -8.59
CA ASP A 126 -9.43 -5.18 -9.22
C ASP A 126 -9.56 -6.70 -9.07
N GLU A 127 -8.57 -7.37 -8.45
CA GLU A 127 -8.63 -8.80 -8.14
C GLU A 127 -9.49 -9.12 -6.91
N ILE A 128 -9.90 -8.09 -6.15
CA ILE A 128 -10.61 -8.22 -4.88
C ILE A 128 -11.77 -7.26 -4.86
N ASN A 129 -12.98 -7.79 -4.72
CA ASN A 129 -14.22 -7.01 -4.77
C ASN A 129 -14.32 -5.99 -3.63
N GLU A 130 -13.85 -6.36 -2.44
CA GLU A 130 -13.90 -5.56 -1.22
C GLU A 130 -12.94 -4.36 -1.25
N VAL A 131 -12.00 -4.32 -2.21
CA VAL A 131 -11.14 -3.13 -2.37
C VAL A 131 -11.96 -1.99 -2.96
N VAL A 132 -12.10 -0.92 -2.18
CA VAL A 132 -12.91 0.27 -2.54
C VAL A 132 -12.07 1.45 -3.02
N GLY A 133 -10.75 1.39 -2.86
CA GLY A 133 -9.86 2.47 -3.28
C GLY A 133 -8.39 2.10 -3.15
N TYR A 134 -7.55 2.98 -3.65
CA TYR A 134 -6.10 2.78 -3.71
C TYR A 134 -5.35 4.07 -3.36
N VAL A 135 -4.29 3.95 -2.58
CA VAL A 135 -3.36 5.05 -2.28
C VAL A 135 -1.95 4.64 -2.68
N SER A 136 -1.28 5.50 -3.39
CA SER A 136 0.13 5.37 -3.73
C SER A 136 0.97 6.40 -3.01
N LEU A 137 2.01 5.94 -2.33
CA LEU A 137 3.04 6.77 -1.71
C LEU A 137 4.32 6.65 -2.55
N GLY A 138 4.58 7.63 -3.42
CA GLY A 138 5.73 7.64 -4.30
C GLY A 138 5.66 6.63 -5.45
N TYR A 139 4.65 6.71 -6.32
CA TYR A 139 4.51 5.78 -7.45
C TYR A 139 5.64 5.93 -8.48
N PRO A 140 6.40 4.88 -8.80
CA PRO A 140 7.54 4.97 -9.71
C PRO A 140 7.10 4.83 -11.18
N PHE A 141 6.71 5.94 -11.83
CA PHE A 141 6.37 5.99 -13.25
C PHE A 141 7.55 6.28 -14.19
N GLY A 142 8.73 6.50 -13.65
CA GLY A 142 9.92 6.83 -14.45
C GLY A 142 10.36 5.70 -15.37
N ILE A 143 11.25 6.01 -16.31
CA ILE A 143 11.68 5.10 -17.39
C ILE A 143 12.27 3.81 -16.82
N MET A 144 13.16 3.90 -15.84
CA MET A 144 13.80 2.73 -15.22
C MET A 144 12.78 1.81 -14.52
N ALA A 145 11.85 2.40 -13.79
CA ALA A 145 10.78 1.66 -13.14
C ALA A 145 9.80 1.05 -14.14
N SER A 146 9.55 1.72 -15.27
CA SER A 146 8.67 1.21 -16.33
C SER A 146 9.23 -0.04 -17.02
N ILE A 147 10.53 -0.27 -17.00
CA ILE A 147 11.14 -1.52 -17.51
C ILE A 147 10.70 -2.71 -16.63
N LEU A 148 10.68 -2.53 -15.31
CA LEU A 148 10.32 -3.57 -14.35
C LEU A 148 8.80 -3.66 -14.12
N PHE A 149 8.13 -2.53 -14.03
CA PHE A 149 6.74 -2.41 -13.57
C PHE A 149 5.76 -1.89 -14.65
N GLY A 150 6.18 -1.80 -15.92
CA GLY A 150 5.34 -1.19 -16.97
C GLY A 150 3.96 -1.83 -17.14
N ARG A 151 3.86 -3.16 -17.00
CA ARG A 151 2.57 -3.87 -17.04
C ARG A 151 1.68 -3.58 -15.84
N HIS A 152 2.28 -3.33 -14.66
CA HIS A 152 1.53 -2.95 -13.46
C HIS A 152 0.89 -1.57 -13.60
N HIS A 153 1.54 -0.65 -14.34
CA HIS A 153 0.99 0.69 -14.58
C HIS A 153 -0.36 0.61 -15.32
N GLU A 154 -0.49 -0.30 -16.25
CA GLU A 154 -1.72 -0.46 -17.04
C GLU A 154 -2.90 -0.88 -16.16
N ALA A 155 -2.69 -1.81 -15.23
CA ALA A 155 -3.73 -2.29 -14.32
C ALA A 155 -4.33 -1.13 -13.49
N ILE A 156 -3.50 -0.39 -12.77
CA ILE A 156 -4.00 0.70 -11.92
C ILE A 156 -4.54 1.88 -12.72
N LEU A 157 -4.00 2.18 -13.89
CA LEU A 157 -4.51 3.28 -14.73
C LEU A 157 -5.86 2.95 -15.36
N LYS A 158 -6.16 1.68 -15.62
CA LYS A 158 -7.46 1.23 -16.14
C LYS A 158 -8.52 0.98 -15.07
N SER A 159 -8.12 0.78 -13.82
CA SER A 159 -9.07 0.54 -12.73
C SER A 159 -10.06 1.69 -12.58
N PRO A 160 -11.38 1.42 -12.47
CA PRO A 160 -12.38 2.46 -12.22
C PRO A 160 -12.41 2.93 -10.76
N LYS A 161 -11.73 2.24 -9.85
CA LYS A 161 -11.76 2.55 -8.41
C LYS A 161 -11.08 3.87 -8.11
N PRO A 162 -11.55 4.62 -7.09
CA PRO A 162 -10.92 5.87 -6.64
C PRO A 162 -9.45 5.66 -6.26
N LYS A 163 -8.60 6.62 -6.57
CA LYS A 163 -7.15 6.54 -6.28
C LYS A 163 -6.56 7.87 -5.90
N LEU A 164 -5.67 7.83 -4.91
CA LEU A 164 -4.83 8.94 -4.48
C LEU A 164 -3.37 8.65 -4.81
N PHE A 165 -2.71 9.59 -5.47
CA PHE A 165 -1.26 9.57 -5.69
C PHE A 165 -0.58 10.66 -4.86
N VAL A 166 0.24 10.27 -3.90
CA VAL A 166 1.09 11.17 -3.11
C VAL A 166 2.51 11.09 -3.62
N MET A 167 3.13 12.23 -3.92
CA MET A 167 4.49 12.28 -4.47
C MET A 167 5.21 13.55 -4.04
N GLY A 168 6.50 13.45 -3.77
CA GLY A 168 7.36 14.61 -3.56
C GLY A 168 7.70 15.31 -4.88
N THR A 169 7.79 16.65 -4.88
CA THR A 169 8.10 17.42 -6.10
C THR A 169 9.56 17.24 -6.56
N GLN A 170 10.44 16.73 -5.68
CA GLN A 170 11.83 16.37 -5.99
C GLN A 170 12.04 14.85 -6.05
N ASP A 171 10.99 14.08 -6.33
CA ASP A 171 11.09 12.62 -6.51
C ASP A 171 12.01 12.27 -7.68
N GLY A 172 13.07 11.50 -7.42
CA GLY A 172 14.08 11.12 -8.41
C GLY A 172 13.63 9.99 -9.36
N PHE A 173 12.53 9.28 -9.03
CA PHE A 173 12.01 8.18 -9.85
C PHE A 173 10.86 8.60 -10.76
N THR A 174 10.14 9.67 -10.41
CA THR A 174 9.01 10.18 -11.17
C THR A 174 8.96 11.69 -11.08
N SER A 175 9.04 12.40 -12.19
CA SER A 175 8.82 13.85 -12.19
C SER A 175 7.33 14.16 -12.10
N VAL A 176 6.99 15.36 -11.60
CA VAL A 176 5.60 15.86 -11.54
C VAL A 176 4.94 15.79 -12.94
N LYS A 177 5.68 16.19 -13.99
CA LYS A 177 5.19 16.12 -15.37
C LYS A 177 4.91 14.69 -15.83
N GLN A 178 5.76 13.71 -15.45
CA GLN A 178 5.53 12.30 -15.78
C GLN A 178 4.27 11.78 -15.07
N LEU A 179 4.11 12.07 -13.77
CA LEU A 179 2.91 11.70 -13.02
C LEU A 179 1.66 12.28 -13.69
N GLN A 180 1.61 13.59 -13.92
CA GLN A 180 0.48 14.26 -14.55
C GLN A 180 0.15 13.68 -15.94
N ASN A 181 1.15 13.41 -16.77
CA ASN A 181 0.95 12.82 -18.09
C ASN A 181 0.37 11.40 -18.01
N LYS A 182 0.85 10.57 -17.07
CA LYS A 182 0.35 9.22 -16.87
C LYS A 182 -1.09 9.21 -16.35
N LEU A 183 -1.42 10.11 -15.43
CA LEU A 183 -2.75 10.18 -14.84
C LEU A 183 -3.81 10.83 -15.74
N ARG A 184 -3.41 11.56 -16.79
CA ARG A 184 -4.35 12.26 -17.69
C ARG A 184 -5.38 11.34 -18.35
N SER A 185 -5.01 10.10 -18.66
CA SER A 185 -5.88 9.10 -19.29
C SER A 185 -6.31 7.99 -18.34
N ALA A 186 -6.05 8.12 -17.05
CA ALA A 186 -6.43 7.11 -16.10
C ALA A 186 -7.94 7.14 -15.82
N ALA A 187 -8.52 5.95 -15.61
CA ALA A 187 -9.94 5.79 -15.33
C ALA A 187 -10.28 6.08 -13.85
N GLY A 188 -11.55 6.34 -13.57
CA GLY A 188 -12.07 6.58 -12.24
C GLY A 188 -11.70 7.93 -11.64
N ARG A 189 -12.04 8.13 -10.36
CA ARG A 189 -11.67 9.34 -9.63
C ARG A 189 -10.19 9.30 -9.25
N ILE A 190 -9.47 10.37 -9.57
CA ILE A 190 -8.04 10.50 -9.31
C ILE A 190 -7.79 11.76 -8.49
N GLU A 191 -7.11 11.58 -7.38
CA GLU A 191 -6.60 12.68 -6.54
C GLU A 191 -5.07 12.64 -6.57
N THR A 192 -4.45 13.80 -6.55
CA THR A 192 -2.99 13.95 -6.51
C THR A 192 -2.61 14.90 -5.41
N HIS A 193 -1.68 14.50 -4.57
CA HIS A 193 -1.09 15.36 -3.56
C HIS A 193 0.42 15.45 -3.74
N LEU A 194 0.92 16.66 -4.00
CA LEU A 194 2.34 16.93 -4.16
C LEU A 194 2.91 17.51 -2.87
N ILE A 195 4.00 16.91 -2.38
CA ILE A 195 4.72 17.40 -1.20
C ILE A 195 5.92 18.21 -1.70
N GLU A 196 5.82 19.52 -1.51
CA GLU A 196 6.83 20.45 -2.00
C GLU A 196 8.20 20.21 -1.38
N GLY A 197 9.24 20.15 -2.21
CA GLY A 197 10.62 19.95 -1.81
C GLY A 197 10.99 18.55 -1.35
N ALA A 198 10.04 17.62 -1.23
CA ALA A 198 10.33 16.26 -0.78
C ALA A 198 10.87 15.39 -1.93
N GLY A 199 11.90 14.61 -1.62
CA GLY A 199 12.41 13.53 -2.48
C GLY A 199 11.75 12.20 -2.16
N HIS A 200 11.97 11.20 -3.02
CA HIS A 200 11.36 9.87 -2.91
C HIS A 200 11.59 9.22 -1.54
N PHE A 201 12.86 9.04 -1.17
CA PHE A 201 13.23 8.39 0.09
C PHE A 201 12.93 9.22 1.35
N GLN A 202 12.79 10.54 1.21
CA GLN A 202 12.37 11.38 2.32
C GLN A 202 10.94 11.07 2.75
N MET A 203 10.04 10.84 1.78
CA MET A 203 8.64 10.50 2.07
C MET A 203 8.49 9.13 2.77
N GLU A 204 9.49 8.27 2.67
CA GLU A 204 9.54 6.98 3.36
C GLU A 204 10.10 7.08 4.78
N ALA A 205 10.61 8.26 5.17
CA ALA A 205 11.14 8.49 6.50
C ALA A 205 10.03 8.68 7.54
N PRO A 206 10.26 8.29 8.82
CA PRO A 206 9.27 8.41 9.90
C PRO A 206 8.71 9.82 10.11
N ASP A 207 9.47 10.84 9.75
CA ASP A 207 9.05 12.25 9.84
C ASP A 207 7.81 12.56 8.99
N TYR A 208 7.57 11.77 7.93
CA TYR A 208 6.42 11.91 7.05
C TYR A 208 5.23 11.01 7.42
N ASP A 209 5.38 10.07 8.35
CA ASP A 209 4.32 9.11 8.71
C ASP A 209 3.01 9.81 9.06
N THR A 210 3.05 10.86 9.88
CA THR A 210 1.86 11.62 10.28
C THR A 210 1.17 12.26 9.07
N GLN A 211 1.93 12.79 8.12
CA GLN A 211 1.37 13.38 6.90
C GLN A 211 0.73 12.31 6.02
N MET A 212 1.38 11.15 5.84
CA MET A 212 0.81 10.03 5.08
C MET A 212 -0.47 9.49 5.71
N VAL A 213 -0.51 9.38 7.04
CA VAL A 213 -1.73 9.02 7.78
C VAL A 213 -2.85 10.02 7.52
N ASN A 214 -2.60 11.32 7.66
CA ASN A 214 -3.63 12.35 7.47
C ASN A 214 -4.17 12.37 6.02
N LEU A 215 -3.30 12.24 5.01
CA LEU A 215 -3.70 12.17 3.61
C LEU A 215 -4.56 10.93 3.33
N THR A 216 -4.16 9.78 3.88
CA THR A 216 -4.93 8.53 3.77
C THR A 216 -6.30 8.68 4.41
N LEU A 217 -6.39 9.28 5.60
CA LEU A 217 -7.67 9.51 6.30
C LEU A 217 -8.57 10.48 5.55
N THR A 218 -8.01 11.55 4.99
CA THR A 218 -8.77 12.50 4.15
C THR A 218 -9.34 11.79 2.92
N PHE A 219 -8.57 10.92 2.29
CA PHE A 219 -9.03 10.12 1.16
C PHE A 219 -10.13 9.13 1.56
N ILE A 220 -9.98 8.43 2.70
CA ILE A 220 -11.02 7.53 3.24
C ILE A 220 -12.35 8.27 3.44
N ALA A 221 -12.32 9.50 3.96
CA ALA A 221 -13.52 10.29 4.20
C ALA A 221 -14.27 10.67 2.90
N SER A 222 -13.63 10.51 1.75
CA SER A 222 -14.20 10.78 0.42
C SER A 222 -14.68 9.51 -0.30
N LEU A 223 -14.45 8.29 0.26
CA LEU A 223 -14.90 7.00 -0.24
C LEU A 223 -16.31 6.67 0.22
#